data_34c491f5d28d61aba9b933b6fe54a51d
#
_entry.id   34c491f5d28d61aba9b933b6fe54a51d
#
_cell.length_a   1.000
_cell.length_b   1.000
_cell.length_c   1.000
_cell.angle_alpha   90.00
_cell.angle_beta   90.00
_cell.angle_gamma   90.00
#
_symmetry.space_group_name_H-M   'P 1'
#
loop_
_entity.id
_entity.type
_entity.pdbx_description
1 polymer ?
#
loop_
_entity_poly.entity_id
_entity_poly.type
_entity_poly.pdbx_seq_one_letter_code
_entity_poly.pdbx_strand_id
1 'polypeptide(L)'
;MTIAIHQYTPAITKADGVSNSLFFIKRMLTALGYESEIYADNIDPKLKELVRPRHTYQENSNNILLLHHAAAQPDPGWFIRLADRLAMVYHNITPAHYFETGTAHSNATKQGRAQLTGWQDLFDGIIADSEYNAQELNGLGY
;
A
#
# COMPACT_ATOMS: atom_id res chain seq x y z
N MET A 1 -21.76 12.66 7.30
CA MET A 1 -21.04 11.40 7.31
C MET A 1 -19.57 11.68 7.00
N THR A 2 -18.67 11.27 7.88
CA THR A 2 -17.24 11.49 7.67
C THR A 2 -16.71 10.38 6.76
N ILE A 3 -16.01 10.76 5.69
CA ILE A 3 -15.32 9.79 4.84
C ILE A 3 -14.04 9.40 5.57
N ALA A 4 -13.81 8.10 5.72
CA ALA A 4 -12.55 7.60 6.21
C ALA A 4 -11.62 7.25 5.04
N ILE A 5 -10.35 7.61 5.18
CA ILE A 5 -9.29 7.23 4.24
C ILE A 5 -8.23 6.46 5.02
N HIS A 6 -8.37 5.15 4.99
CA HIS A 6 -7.45 4.26 5.70
C HIS A 6 -6.30 3.83 4.80
N GLN A 7 -5.25 3.31 5.39
CA GLN A 7 -4.04 2.88 4.69
C GLN A 7 -3.72 1.43 5.02
N TYR A 8 -3.23 0.68 4.04
CA TYR A 8 -2.78 -0.69 4.25
C TYR A 8 -1.40 -0.93 3.64
N THR A 9 -0.60 -1.67 4.37
CA THR A 9 0.68 -2.24 3.92
C THR A 9 0.87 -3.64 4.52
N PRO A 10 1.46 -4.61 3.81
CA PRO A 10 1.69 -5.95 4.37
C PRO A 10 2.58 -5.95 5.61
N ALA A 11 3.57 -5.06 5.67
CA ALA A 11 4.49 -4.95 6.78
C ALA A 11 4.84 -3.48 7.06
N ILE A 12 5.06 -3.17 8.33
CA ILE A 12 5.45 -1.84 8.76
C ILE A 12 6.52 -1.93 9.85
N THR A 13 7.62 -1.20 9.65
CA THR A 13 8.77 -1.18 10.55
C THR A 13 9.15 0.25 10.93
N LYS A 14 9.83 0.41 12.06
CA LYS A 14 10.33 1.72 12.48
C LYS A 14 11.48 2.17 11.58
N ALA A 15 11.47 3.45 11.19
CA ALA A 15 12.53 4.10 10.41
C ALA A 15 12.73 3.56 8.98
N ASP A 16 11.74 2.89 8.41
CA ASP A 16 11.67 2.53 7.01
C ASP A 16 11.01 3.67 6.20
N GLY A 17 11.51 3.92 4.99
CA GLY A 17 11.01 5.02 4.14
C GLY A 17 9.54 4.90 3.79
N VAL A 18 9.07 3.70 3.45
CA VAL A 18 7.65 3.43 3.14
C VAL A 18 6.79 3.63 4.40
N SER A 19 7.23 3.10 5.54
CA SER A 19 6.53 3.26 6.82
C SER A 19 6.42 4.73 7.24
N ASN A 20 7.46 5.53 7.03
CA ASN A 20 7.43 6.96 7.28
C ASN A 20 6.40 7.67 6.40
N SER A 21 6.25 7.24 5.14
CA SER A 21 5.22 7.77 4.24
C SER A 21 3.81 7.53 4.77
N LEU A 22 3.52 6.34 5.31
CA LEU A 22 2.20 6.05 5.89
C LEU A 22 1.88 6.98 7.06
N PHE A 23 2.83 7.20 7.96
CA PHE A 23 2.64 8.11 9.09
C PHE A 23 2.48 9.57 8.65
N PHE A 24 3.24 10.00 7.65
CA PHE A 24 3.09 11.34 7.09
C PHE A 24 1.70 11.53 6.47
N ILE A 25 1.24 10.59 5.63
CA ILE A 25 -0.06 10.63 4.99
C ILE A 25 -1.18 10.62 6.04
N LYS A 26 -1.08 9.78 7.08
CA LYS A 26 -2.06 9.77 8.18
C LYS A 26 -2.19 11.15 8.83
N ARG A 27 -1.07 11.79 9.16
CA ARG A 27 -1.10 13.15 9.76
C ARG A 27 -1.74 14.17 8.82
N MET A 28 -1.40 14.12 7.54
CA MET A 28 -1.96 15.02 6.53
C MET A 28 -3.48 14.81 6.39
N LEU A 29 -3.94 13.57 6.27
CA LEU A 29 -5.36 13.25 6.14
C LEU A 29 -6.14 13.69 7.38
N THR A 30 -5.61 13.45 8.57
CA THR A 30 -6.22 13.90 9.82
C THR A 30 -6.31 15.43 9.90
N ALA A 31 -5.26 16.13 9.47
CA ALA A 31 -5.26 17.60 9.42
C ALA A 31 -6.30 18.15 8.42
N LEU A 32 -6.61 17.41 7.37
CA LEU A 32 -7.66 17.73 6.38
C LEU A 32 -9.07 17.34 6.85
N GLY A 33 -9.20 16.75 8.03
CA GLY A 33 -10.51 16.39 8.61
C GLY A 33 -11.00 14.99 8.29
N TYR A 34 -10.17 14.13 7.69
CA TYR A 34 -10.53 12.74 7.44
C TYR A 34 -10.16 11.85 8.64
N GLU A 35 -10.99 10.85 8.89
CA GLU A 35 -10.58 9.73 9.73
C GLU A 35 -9.55 8.89 8.97
N SER A 36 -8.41 8.59 9.59
CA SER A 36 -7.35 7.82 8.95
C SER A 36 -6.64 6.91 9.95
N GLU A 37 -6.64 5.62 9.65
CA GLU A 37 -5.89 4.60 10.39
C GLU A 37 -4.99 3.82 9.45
N ILE A 38 -3.90 3.28 9.99
CA ILE A 38 -2.97 2.41 9.29
C ILE A 38 -3.22 0.97 9.72
N TYR A 39 -3.35 0.07 8.74
CA TYR A 39 -3.52 -1.36 8.95
C TYR A 39 -2.36 -2.14 8.33
N ALA A 40 -1.92 -3.19 9.01
CA ALA A 40 -0.85 -4.05 8.51
C ALA A 40 -1.00 -5.49 9.01
N ASP A 41 -0.36 -6.45 8.31
CA ASP A 41 -0.26 -7.83 8.76
C ASP A 41 0.89 -8.00 9.75
N ASN A 42 2.06 -7.53 9.38
CA ASN A 42 3.29 -7.62 10.18
C ASN A 42 3.62 -6.24 10.75
N ILE A 43 3.43 -6.08 12.05
CA ILE A 43 3.62 -4.82 12.76
C ILE A 43 4.84 -4.92 13.68
N ASP A 44 5.81 -4.02 13.48
CA ASP A 44 6.92 -3.87 14.42
C ASP A 44 6.36 -3.67 15.83
N PRO A 45 6.81 -4.43 16.84
CA PRO A 45 6.34 -4.29 18.22
C PRO A 45 6.39 -2.87 18.76
N LYS A 46 7.29 -2.02 18.26
CA LYS A 46 7.41 -0.61 18.65
C LYS A 46 6.30 0.27 18.09
N LEU A 47 5.53 -0.23 17.12
CA LEU A 47 4.46 0.51 16.43
C LEU A 47 3.05 0.03 16.78
N LYS A 48 2.92 -0.91 17.71
CA LYS A 48 1.63 -1.53 18.08
C LYS A 48 0.54 -0.54 18.48
N GLU A 49 0.91 0.58 19.10
CA GLU A 49 -0.04 1.60 19.53
C GLU A 49 -0.47 2.55 18.40
N LEU A 50 0.25 2.51 17.26
CA LEU A 50 0.07 3.43 16.15
C LEU A 50 -0.55 2.77 14.90
N VAL A 51 -0.51 1.44 14.83
CA VAL A 51 -0.90 0.64 13.68
C VAL A 51 -1.86 -0.46 14.13
N ARG A 52 -2.91 -0.67 13.36
CA ARG A 52 -3.92 -1.70 13.65
C ARG A 52 -3.66 -2.98 12.87
N PRO A 53 -3.90 -4.15 13.46
CA PRO A 53 -3.85 -5.40 12.71
C PRO A 53 -4.91 -5.43 11.60
N ARG A 54 -4.54 -5.94 10.41
CA ARG A 54 -5.45 -6.04 9.26
C ARG A 54 -6.79 -6.71 9.58
N HIS A 55 -6.77 -7.77 10.40
CA HIS A 55 -8.00 -8.50 10.74
C HIS A 55 -9.04 -7.68 11.52
N THR A 56 -8.66 -6.51 12.02
CA THR A 56 -9.57 -5.57 12.69
C THR A 56 -10.20 -4.56 11.72
N TYR A 57 -9.84 -4.62 10.43
CA TYR A 57 -10.38 -3.72 9.42
C TYR A 57 -11.89 -3.94 9.24
N GLN A 58 -12.63 -2.85 9.19
CA GLN A 58 -14.07 -2.86 8.91
C GLN A 58 -14.32 -2.13 7.60
N GLU A 59 -14.74 -2.87 6.57
CA GLU A 59 -15.05 -2.33 5.27
C GLU A 59 -16.28 -1.43 5.28
N ASN A 60 -16.28 -0.42 4.41
CA ASN A 60 -17.42 0.46 4.21
C ASN A 60 -17.33 1.10 2.82
N SER A 61 -18.40 1.00 2.03
CA SER A 61 -18.46 1.54 0.67
C SER A 61 -18.22 3.05 0.55
N ASN A 62 -18.30 3.78 1.66
CA ASN A 62 -17.97 5.21 1.72
C ASN A 62 -16.49 5.47 2.05
N ASN A 63 -15.76 4.45 2.46
CA ASN A 63 -14.34 4.57 2.76
C ASN A 63 -13.48 4.47 1.50
N ILE A 64 -12.26 4.98 1.63
CA ILE A 64 -11.17 4.76 0.67
C ILE A 64 -10.06 4.00 1.39
N LEU A 65 -9.61 2.90 0.81
CA LEU A 65 -8.42 2.20 1.27
C LEU A 65 -7.24 2.51 0.34
N LEU A 66 -6.22 3.16 0.89
CA LEU A 66 -4.95 3.40 0.21
C LEU A 66 -4.05 2.17 0.38
N LEU A 67 -3.85 1.43 -0.70
CA LEU A 67 -2.91 0.32 -0.75
C LEU A 67 -1.50 0.84 -1.02
N HIS A 68 -0.56 0.63 -0.11
CA HIS A 68 0.84 0.93 -0.35
C HIS A 68 1.53 -0.26 -1.03
N HIS A 69 1.92 -0.07 -2.29
CA HIS A 69 2.56 -1.11 -3.10
C HIS A 69 4.05 -0.82 -3.28
N ALA A 70 4.87 -1.49 -2.47
CA ALA A 70 6.34 -1.37 -2.47
C ALA A 70 7.03 -2.72 -2.69
N ALA A 71 6.28 -3.82 -2.63
CA ALA A 71 6.69 -5.19 -2.87
C ALA A 71 5.45 -6.04 -3.11
N ALA A 72 5.59 -7.35 -3.21
CA ALA A 72 4.45 -8.25 -3.37
C ALA A 72 3.39 -8.07 -2.27
N GLN A 73 2.14 -8.09 -2.67
CA GLN A 73 1.00 -8.23 -1.77
C GLN A 73 0.75 -9.72 -1.54
N PRO A 74 0.88 -10.22 -0.30
CA PRO A 74 0.74 -11.66 -0.03
C PRO A 74 -0.69 -12.17 -0.22
N ASP A 75 -1.68 -11.33 0.05
CA ASP A 75 -3.10 -11.68 -0.03
C ASP A 75 -3.90 -10.58 -0.75
N PRO A 76 -3.73 -10.42 -2.06
CA PRO A 76 -4.47 -9.40 -2.82
C PRO A 76 -5.96 -9.66 -2.84
N GLY A 77 -6.39 -10.90 -2.74
CA GLY A 77 -7.80 -11.27 -2.68
C GLY A 77 -8.54 -10.62 -1.50
N TRP A 78 -7.85 -10.27 -0.43
CA TRP A 78 -8.47 -9.58 0.69
C TRP A 78 -8.99 -8.20 0.27
N PHE A 79 -8.13 -7.30 -0.22
CA PHE A 79 -8.56 -5.94 -0.54
C PHE A 79 -9.43 -5.87 -1.80
N ILE A 80 -9.25 -6.78 -2.76
CA ILE A 80 -10.06 -6.83 -3.98
C ILE A 80 -11.55 -7.09 -3.67
N ARG A 81 -11.85 -7.81 -2.59
CA ARG A 81 -13.23 -8.15 -2.19
C ARG A 81 -13.91 -7.13 -1.29
N LEU A 82 -13.18 -6.11 -0.82
CA LEU A 82 -13.76 -5.09 0.07
C LEU A 82 -14.80 -4.24 -0.65
N ALA A 83 -15.76 -3.75 0.11
CA ALA A 83 -16.73 -2.79 -0.38
C ALA A 83 -16.15 -1.38 -0.56
N ASP A 84 -14.98 -1.13 -0.01
CA ASP A 84 -14.29 0.15 -0.06
C ASP A 84 -13.88 0.52 -1.49
N ARG A 85 -13.78 1.81 -1.75
CA ARG A 85 -13.06 2.31 -2.92
C ARG A 85 -11.57 2.12 -2.70
N LEU A 86 -10.86 1.67 -3.74
CA LEU A 86 -9.43 1.38 -3.66
C LEU A 86 -8.61 2.46 -4.35
N ALA A 87 -7.54 2.89 -3.72
CA ALA A 87 -6.51 3.70 -4.34
C ALA A 87 -5.13 3.10 -4.02
N MET A 88 -4.17 3.28 -4.93
CA MET A 88 -2.82 2.77 -4.76
C MET A 88 -1.82 3.91 -4.59
N VAL A 89 -0.94 3.77 -3.61
CA VAL A 89 0.29 4.55 -3.52
C VAL A 89 1.43 3.65 -3.98
N TYR A 90 1.96 3.92 -5.16
CA TYR A 90 3.03 3.14 -5.75
C TYR A 90 4.39 3.69 -5.35
N HIS A 91 5.12 2.86 -4.62
CA HIS A 91 6.52 3.09 -4.28
C HIS A 91 7.41 2.34 -5.28
N ASN A 92 8.63 2.80 -5.46
CA ASN A 92 9.57 2.13 -6.36
C ASN A 92 9.85 0.69 -5.87
N ILE A 93 9.50 -0.29 -6.71
CA ILE A 93 9.87 -1.68 -6.45
C ILE A 93 11.23 -1.92 -7.11
N THR A 94 12.25 -2.12 -6.29
CA THR A 94 13.62 -2.42 -6.78
C THR A 94 13.59 -3.64 -7.70
N PRO A 95 14.13 -3.55 -8.92
CA PRO A 95 14.18 -4.69 -9.82
C PRO A 95 14.89 -5.90 -9.21
N ALA A 96 14.33 -7.09 -9.45
CA ALA A 96 14.79 -8.32 -8.81
C ALA A 96 16.27 -8.68 -9.09
N HIS A 97 16.82 -8.20 -10.21
CA HIS A 97 18.21 -8.47 -10.57
C HIS A 97 19.26 -7.79 -9.67
N TYR A 98 18.83 -6.84 -8.84
CA TYR A 98 19.70 -6.25 -7.80
C TYR A 98 19.83 -7.13 -6.56
N PHE A 99 19.04 -8.20 -6.46
CA PHE A 99 19.08 -9.15 -5.36
C PHE A 99 19.62 -10.50 -5.84
N GLU A 100 20.20 -11.27 -4.94
CA GLU A 100 20.60 -12.63 -5.24
C GLU A 100 19.39 -13.47 -5.67
N THR A 101 19.51 -14.18 -6.77
CA THR A 101 18.45 -14.99 -7.37
C THR A 101 17.94 -16.05 -6.40
N GLY A 102 16.62 -16.20 -6.27
CA GLY A 102 15.98 -17.18 -5.40
C GLY A 102 15.81 -16.73 -3.94
N THR A 103 16.31 -15.55 -3.57
CA THR A 103 16.09 -15.01 -2.23
C THR A 103 14.65 -14.52 -2.07
N ALA A 104 14.19 -14.40 -0.81
CA ALA A 104 12.85 -13.85 -0.51
C ALA A 104 12.66 -12.45 -1.09
N HIS A 105 13.68 -11.58 -1.03
CA HIS A 105 13.63 -10.25 -1.60
C HIS A 105 13.50 -10.27 -3.13
N SER A 106 14.29 -11.09 -3.82
CA SER A 106 14.19 -11.25 -5.27
C SER A 106 12.81 -11.74 -5.70
N ASN A 107 12.25 -12.71 -5.01
CA ASN A 107 10.92 -13.25 -5.30
C ASN A 107 9.81 -12.23 -5.01
N ALA A 108 9.88 -11.52 -3.89
CA ALA A 108 8.89 -10.51 -3.52
C ALA A 108 8.85 -9.34 -4.52
N THR A 109 10.00 -8.90 -5.02
CA THR A 109 10.06 -7.82 -6.01
C THR A 109 9.56 -8.27 -7.38
N LYS A 110 9.90 -9.48 -7.82
CA LYS A 110 9.34 -10.06 -9.06
C LYS A 110 7.82 -10.16 -9.00
N GLN A 111 7.28 -10.70 -7.93
CA GLN A 111 5.85 -10.86 -7.74
C GLN A 111 5.15 -9.50 -7.65
N GLY A 112 5.71 -8.54 -6.91
CA GLY A 112 5.16 -7.20 -6.78
C GLY A 112 5.04 -6.47 -8.11
N ARG A 113 6.03 -6.59 -8.99
CA ARG A 113 5.98 -6.04 -10.35
C ARG A 113 4.99 -6.79 -11.24
N ALA A 114 4.92 -8.11 -11.14
CA ALA A 114 3.97 -8.92 -11.90
C ALA A 114 2.51 -8.60 -11.54
N GLN A 115 2.23 -8.31 -10.28
CA GLN A 115 0.90 -7.91 -9.82
C GLN A 115 0.40 -6.63 -10.50
N LEU A 116 1.26 -5.66 -10.75
CA LEU A 116 0.91 -4.42 -11.45
C LEU A 116 0.31 -4.68 -12.83
N THR A 117 0.75 -5.71 -13.53
CA THR A 117 0.29 -6.04 -14.87
C THR A 117 -1.20 -6.42 -14.91
N GLY A 118 -1.75 -6.92 -13.80
CA GLY A 118 -3.15 -7.35 -13.73
C GLY A 118 -4.10 -6.37 -13.04
N TRP A 119 -3.60 -5.21 -12.60
CA TRP A 119 -4.36 -4.31 -11.71
C TRP A 119 -4.71 -2.95 -12.32
N GLN A 120 -4.57 -2.78 -13.64
CA GLN A 120 -4.78 -1.48 -14.30
C GLN A 120 -6.15 -0.87 -14.00
N ASP A 121 -7.21 -1.69 -13.93
CA ASP A 121 -8.58 -1.23 -13.73
C ASP A 121 -9.08 -1.43 -12.28
N LEU A 122 -8.20 -1.81 -11.36
CA LEU A 122 -8.59 -2.13 -9.99
C LEU A 122 -8.79 -0.90 -9.11
N PHE A 123 -8.03 0.16 -9.36
CA PHE A 123 -7.97 1.33 -8.48
C PHE A 123 -8.71 2.53 -9.07
N ASP A 124 -9.47 3.22 -8.22
CA ASP A 124 -10.13 4.49 -8.57
C ASP A 124 -9.14 5.67 -8.66
N GLY A 125 -8.01 5.56 -7.98
CA GLY A 125 -6.96 6.55 -8.00
C GLY A 125 -5.59 5.94 -7.73
N ILE A 126 -4.56 6.55 -8.30
CA ILE A 126 -3.18 6.08 -8.17
C ILE A 126 -2.27 7.26 -7.93
N ILE A 127 -1.41 7.13 -6.93
CA ILE A 127 -0.37 8.09 -6.59
C ILE A 127 0.97 7.41 -6.78
N ALA A 128 1.82 7.98 -7.63
CA ALA A 128 3.22 7.59 -7.73
C ALA A 128 4.06 8.59 -6.93
N ASP A 129 5.04 8.11 -6.18
CA ASP A 129 5.86 8.97 -5.32
C ASP A 129 7.00 9.70 -6.06
N SER A 130 7.12 9.47 -7.36
CA SER A 130 8.04 10.20 -8.24
C SER A 130 7.57 10.18 -9.71
N GLU A 131 8.07 11.11 -10.51
CA GLU A 131 7.84 11.13 -11.96
C GLU A 131 8.34 9.84 -12.63
N TYR A 132 9.48 9.32 -12.19
CA TYR A 132 10.02 8.06 -12.68
C TYR A 132 9.02 6.90 -12.47
N ASN A 133 8.43 6.80 -11.27
CA ASN A 133 7.45 5.77 -10.96
C ASN A 133 6.13 5.98 -11.72
N ALA A 134 5.72 7.22 -11.94
CA ALA A 134 4.55 7.53 -12.77
C ALA A 134 4.76 7.08 -14.22
N GLN A 135 5.93 7.32 -14.78
CA GLN A 135 6.26 6.89 -16.15
C GLN A 135 6.30 5.36 -16.25
N GLU A 136 6.82 4.67 -15.24
CA GLU A 136 6.79 3.20 -15.18
C GLU A 136 5.36 2.67 -15.23
N LEU A 137 4.47 3.23 -14.42
CA LEU A 137 3.04 2.85 -14.42
C LEU A 137 2.36 3.16 -15.75
N ASN A 138 2.63 4.33 -16.34
CA ASN A 138 2.10 4.67 -17.67
C ASN A 138 2.53 3.66 -18.73
N GLY A 139 3.77 3.19 -18.67
CA GLY A 139 4.30 2.13 -19.56
C GLY A 139 3.60 0.78 -19.36
N LEU A 140 2.97 0.55 -18.22
CA LEU A 140 2.18 -0.65 -17.90
C LEU A 140 0.68 -0.47 -18.18
N GLY A 141 0.25 0.67 -18.70
CA GLY A 141 -1.15 0.92 -19.07
C GLY A 141 -2.01 1.52 -17.96
N TYR A 142 -1.39 2.14 -16.95
CA TYR A 142 -2.09 2.90 -15.92
C TYR A 142 -2.39 4.32 -16.36
#